data_72c201c77a2fc9f1c98c0c4adc6b94c2
#
_entry.id   72c201c77a2fc9f1c98c0c4adc6b94c2
#
_cell.length_a   1.000
_cell.length_b   1.000
_cell.length_c   1.000
_cell.angle_alpha   90.00
_cell.angle_beta   90.00
_cell.angle_gamma   90.00
#
_symmetry.space_group_name_H-M   'P 1'
#
loop_
_entity.id
_entity.type
_entity.pdbx_description
1 polymer ?
#
loop_
_entity_poly.entity_id
_entity_poly.type
_entity_poly.pdbx_seq_one_letter_code
_entity_poly.pdbx_strand_id
1 'polypeptide(L)'
;MTSTPTRQIDRLYHELLAPKETQSVRAAVRRIAEHEVAPHAVAIAGGDERTDGFPRHVFDGLASAGVFRIPFPSEVGGDGLTHPATATAAAIEELAYYSSSVAAVFDVHCILAGNALRQGTEEQQQRWLRKVAEGSVVGAFATTEPNASSDLSPQAVQTEAIRTEAGWVLNGHKRWISNSPVAGFVVVLARTGTRLSMFIVDTALPGVQVGLADRKMGNRGQLTADIRFTDVHLTDDDLLGGAEGHGLRHALSTLTYGRIGIAAAGVGMAQAAFDHTVAHLSTRHAFGKPVASNQHWQFLLAERATEIENARTLYTKAALRLDAGNPSPEPEAAMAKYYATKLSVDMARDAVQAFGGLGFARELGADGSPGPVEAIYRDSKIGEIYEGTNEIQKWVIARQIFGRAIVG
;
A
#
# COMPACT_ATOMS: atom_id res chain seq x y z
N MET A 1 -18.65 -10.53 -18.31
CA MET A 1 -18.28 -9.36 -17.45
C MET A 1 -19.21 -9.36 -16.25
N THR A 2 -18.72 -9.65 -15.05
CA THR A 2 -19.51 -9.43 -13.84
C THR A 2 -19.63 -7.91 -13.67
N SER A 3 -20.85 -7.38 -13.77
CA SER A 3 -21.09 -5.95 -13.54
C SER A 3 -20.60 -5.56 -12.15
N THR A 4 -19.90 -4.43 -12.05
CA THR A 4 -19.52 -3.87 -10.75
C THR A 4 -20.80 -3.69 -9.91
N PRO A 5 -20.82 -4.20 -8.67
CA PRO A 5 -22.02 -4.08 -7.84
C PRO A 5 -22.29 -2.63 -7.45
N THR A 6 -23.53 -2.32 -7.08
CA THR A 6 -23.89 -1.00 -6.55
C THR A 6 -23.10 -0.77 -5.26
N ARG A 7 -22.40 0.34 -5.17
CA ARG A 7 -21.62 0.73 -4.00
C ARG A 7 -22.53 1.09 -2.83
N GLN A 8 -22.45 0.33 -1.75
CA GLN A 8 -23.26 0.59 -0.53
C GLN A 8 -22.75 1.80 0.26
N ILE A 9 -21.48 2.19 0.07
CA ILE A 9 -20.94 3.42 0.67
C ILE A 9 -21.78 4.65 0.34
N ASP A 10 -22.24 4.76 -0.90
CA ASP A 10 -23.04 5.92 -1.36
C ASP A 10 -24.44 5.95 -0.72
N ARG A 11 -24.86 4.85 -0.12
CA ARG A 11 -26.15 4.68 0.51
C ARG A 11 -26.10 4.76 2.03
N LEU A 12 -25.03 4.25 2.63
CA LEU A 12 -24.93 4.07 4.09
C LEU A 12 -24.08 5.15 4.76
N TYR A 13 -23.11 5.72 4.05
CA TYR A 13 -22.09 6.58 4.65
C TYR A 13 -22.12 7.98 4.06
N HIS A 14 -21.97 8.97 4.93
CA HIS A 14 -21.75 10.36 4.53
C HIS A 14 -20.36 10.80 5.00
N GLU A 15 -19.55 11.28 4.10
CA GLU A 15 -18.18 11.74 4.38
C GLU A 15 -18.17 13.13 5.06
N LEU A 16 -18.87 13.29 6.15
CA LEU A 16 -18.98 14.57 6.87
C LEU A 16 -17.63 15.04 7.43
N LEU A 17 -16.74 14.10 7.77
CA LEU A 17 -15.43 14.40 8.36
C LEU A 17 -14.35 14.61 7.30
N ALA A 18 -14.56 14.16 6.06
CA ALA A 18 -13.57 14.35 4.99
C ALA A 18 -13.63 15.78 4.45
N PRO A 19 -12.50 16.47 4.29
CA PRO A 19 -12.43 17.77 3.61
C PRO A 19 -13.10 17.72 2.23
N LYS A 20 -13.73 18.82 1.79
CA LYS A 20 -14.36 18.88 0.45
C LYS A 20 -13.39 18.55 -0.68
N GLU A 21 -12.14 18.98 -0.54
CA GLU A 21 -11.04 18.64 -1.45
C GLU A 21 -10.84 17.12 -1.55
N THR A 22 -10.79 16.42 -0.42
CA THR A 22 -10.70 14.96 -0.37
C THR A 22 -11.89 14.28 -1.03
N GLN A 23 -13.10 14.77 -0.82
CA GLN A 23 -14.31 14.23 -1.48
C GLN A 23 -14.23 14.39 -3.00
N SER A 24 -13.72 15.51 -3.49
CA SER A 24 -13.51 15.77 -4.92
C SER A 24 -12.46 14.83 -5.52
N VAL A 25 -11.33 14.63 -4.82
CA VAL A 25 -10.28 13.68 -5.21
C VAL A 25 -10.81 12.25 -5.24
N ARG A 26 -11.53 11.83 -4.20
CA ARG A 26 -12.17 10.49 -4.14
C ARG A 26 -13.06 10.26 -5.36
N ALA A 27 -13.95 11.19 -5.66
CA ALA A 27 -14.85 11.07 -6.79
C ALA A 27 -14.11 11.03 -8.15
N ALA A 28 -13.01 11.77 -8.29
CA ALA A 28 -12.18 11.75 -9.49
C ALA A 28 -11.45 10.42 -9.63
N VAL A 29 -10.77 9.95 -8.56
CA VAL A 29 -10.01 8.69 -8.57
C VAL A 29 -10.95 7.50 -8.76
N ARG A 30 -12.16 7.50 -8.21
CA ARG A 30 -13.17 6.47 -8.46
C ARG A 30 -13.44 6.31 -9.96
N ARG A 31 -13.71 7.42 -10.68
CA ARG A 31 -13.95 7.37 -12.14
C ARG A 31 -12.72 6.87 -12.90
N ILE A 32 -11.53 7.31 -12.49
CA ILE A 32 -10.27 6.84 -13.09
C ILE A 32 -10.10 5.34 -12.85
N ALA A 33 -10.32 4.86 -11.63
CA ALA A 33 -10.20 3.45 -11.28
C ALA A 33 -11.23 2.57 -12.02
N GLU A 34 -12.45 3.07 -12.24
CA GLU A 34 -13.47 2.41 -13.07
C GLU A 34 -13.01 2.24 -14.53
N HIS A 35 -12.28 3.21 -15.07
CA HIS A 35 -11.82 3.22 -16.46
C HIS A 35 -10.48 2.48 -16.64
N GLU A 36 -9.50 2.76 -15.78
CA GLU A 36 -8.12 2.32 -15.94
C GLU A 36 -7.80 1.03 -15.18
N VAL A 37 -8.51 0.71 -14.09
CA VAL A 37 -8.17 -0.42 -13.22
C VAL A 37 -9.19 -1.56 -13.36
N ALA A 38 -10.47 -1.27 -13.24
CA ALA A 38 -11.53 -2.28 -13.20
C ALA A 38 -11.51 -3.26 -14.40
N PRO A 39 -11.28 -2.82 -15.67
CA PRO A 39 -11.23 -3.72 -16.82
C PRO A 39 -10.10 -4.75 -16.75
N HIS A 40 -9.03 -4.46 -15.99
CA HIS A 40 -7.82 -5.26 -15.91
C HIS A 40 -7.69 -6.03 -14.58
N ALA A 41 -8.55 -5.75 -13.60
CA ALA A 41 -8.43 -6.27 -12.23
C ALA A 41 -8.36 -7.80 -12.18
N VAL A 42 -9.19 -8.50 -12.95
CA VAL A 42 -9.23 -9.97 -13.01
C VAL A 42 -7.92 -10.52 -13.58
N ALA A 43 -7.44 -9.98 -14.69
CA ALA A 43 -6.19 -10.41 -15.31
C ALA A 43 -5.00 -10.17 -14.37
N ILE A 44 -4.95 -9.01 -13.70
CA ILE A 44 -3.93 -8.67 -12.70
C ILE A 44 -3.94 -9.67 -11.54
N ALA A 45 -5.10 -9.96 -10.96
CA ALA A 45 -5.21 -10.87 -9.82
C ALA A 45 -4.95 -12.34 -10.19
N GLY A 46 -5.22 -12.72 -11.44
CA GLY A 46 -5.00 -14.06 -11.99
C GLY A 46 -3.61 -14.31 -12.54
N GLY A 47 -2.86 -13.27 -12.87
CA GLY A 47 -1.57 -13.33 -13.56
C GLY A 47 -0.46 -14.06 -12.80
N ASP A 48 0.61 -14.42 -13.54
CA ASP A 48 1.86 -14.93 -12.97
C ASP A 48 2.90 -13.79 -12.99
N GLU A 49 3.56 -13.55 -11.86
CA GLU A 49 4.48 -12.43 -11.67
C GLU A 49 5.69 -12.45 -12.62
N ARG A 50 6.04 -13.62 -13.15
CA ARG A 50 7.24 -13.79 -14.02
C ARG A 50 6.92 -13.78 -15.50
N THR A 51 5.70 -14.14 -15.88
CA THR A 51 5.28 -14.22 -17.29
C THR A 51 4.43 -13.05 -17.72
N ASP A 52 3.47 -12.61 -16.89
CA ASP A 52 2.55 -11.54 -17.20
C ASP A 52 3.08 -10.18 -16.75
N GLY A 53 3.97 -10.20 -15.75
CA GLY A 53 4.75 -9.05 -15.33
C GLY A 53 3.97 -7.94 -14.64
N PHE A 54 4.51 -6.75 -14.70
CA PHE A 54 3.96 -5.54 -14.11
C PHE A 54 2.86 -4.95 -15.00
N PRO A 55 1.71 -4.54 -14.45
CA PRO A 55 0.61 -3.97 -15.23
C PRO A 55 0.93 -2.54 -15.70
N ARG A 56 1.91 -2.41 -16.59
CA ARG A 56 2.51 -1.15 -17.03
C ARG A 56 1.48 -0.20 -17.63
N HIS A 57 0.55 -0.72 -18.42
CA HIS A 57 -0.52 0.07 -19.05
C HIS A 57 -1.44 0.73 -18.00
N VAL A 58 -1.74 0.04 -16.88
CA VAL A 58 -2.53 0.63 -15.79
C VAL A 58 -1.73 1.70 -15.05
N PHE A 59 -0.44 1.44 -14.77
CA PHE A 59 0.44 2.42 -14.16
C PHE A 59 0.55 3.70 -15.01
N ASP A 60 0.79 3.56 -16.31
CA ASP A 60 0.88 4.70 -17.24
C ASP A 60 -0.45 5.44 -17.41
N GLY A 61 -1.60 4.73 -17.36
CA GLY A 61 -2.93 5.31 -17.32
C GLY A 61 -3.15 6.18 -16.08
N LEU A 62 -2.80 5.68 -14.90
CA LEU A 62 -2.86 6.44 -13.64
C LEU A 62 -1.93 7.66 -13.65
N ALA A 63 -0.72 7.53 -14.19
CA ALA A 63 0.22 8.63 -14.37
C ALA A 63 -0.37 9.72 -15.26
N SER A 64 -0.89 9.33 -16.42
CA SER A 64 -1.52 10.24 -17.40
C SER A 64 -2.76 10.95 -16.84
N ALA A 65 -3.51 10.27 -15.97
CA ALA A 65 -4.65 10.83 -15.24
C ALA A 65 -4.24 11.72 -14.05
N GLY A 66 -2.93 11.83 -13.74
CA GLY A 66 -2.41 12.67 -12.67
C GLY A 66 -2.55 12.10 -11.25
N VAL A 67 -2.89 10.81 -11.10
CA VAL A 67 -3.15 10.20 -9.78
C VAL A 67 -1.92 10.24 -8.87
N PHE A 68 -0.71 10.15 -9.44
CA PHE A 68 0.54 10.20 -8.67
C PHE A 68 0.91 11.60 -8.17
N ARG A 69 0.22 12.66 -8.61
CA ARG A 69 0.43 14.05 -8.17
C ARG A 69 -0.22 14.36 -6.83
N ILE A 70 -1.26 13.61 -6.47
CA ILE A 70 -2.10 13.84 -5.28
C ILE A 70 -1.29 14.04 -3.98
N PRO A 71 -0.25 13.23 -3.65
CA PRO A 71 0.46 13.36 -2.38
C PRO A 71 1.45 14.53 -2.31
N PHE A 72 1.77 15.17 -3.44
CA PHE A 72 2.95 16.03 -3.53
C PHE A 72 2.63 17.50 -3.70
N PRO A 73 3.54 18.38 -3.24
CA PRO A 73 3.42 19.80 -3.42
C PRO A 73 3.66 20.23 -4.88
N SER A 74 3.18 21.41 -5.25
CA SER A 74 3.26 21.95 -6.62
C SER A 74 4.69 22.18 -7.11
N GLU A 75 5.64 22.46 -6.21
CA GLU A 75 7.05 22.70 -6.52
C GLU A 75 7.74 21.53 -7.18
N VAL A 76 7.24 20.30 -6.95
CA VAL A 76 7.73 19.07 -7.58
C VAL A 76 6.77 18.49 -8.60
N GLY A 77 5.78 19.26 -9.05
CA GLY A 77 4.79 18.84 -10.04
C GLY A 77 3.58 18.10 -9.46
N GLY A 78 3.40 18.13 -8.15
CA GLY A 78 2.20 17.64 -7.47
C GLY A 78 1.01 18.57 -7.55
N ASP A 79 -0.13 18.16 -7.01
CA ASP A 79 -1.38 18.93 -7.02
C ASP A 79 -1.42 20.05 -5.97
N GLY A 80 -0.47 20.06 -5.01
CA GLY A 80 -0.38 21.11 -3.97
C GLY A 80 -1.62 21.19 -3.09
N LEU A 81 -2.23 20.04 -2.76
CA LEU A 81 -3.46 19.98 -1.97
C LEU A 81 -3.24 20.48 -0.53
N THR A 82 -4.30 21.03 0.06
CA THR A 82 -4.30 21.46 1.47
C THR A 82 -4.31 20.24 2.42
N HIS A 83 -4.95 19.15 2.00
CA HIS A 83 -5.06 17.91 2.76
C HIS A 83 -4.54 16.71 1.96
N PRO A 84 -3.23 16.69 1.62
CA PRO A 84 -2.67 15.67 0.72
C PRO A 84 -2.72 14.26 1.32
N ALA A 85 -2.52 14.09 2.63
CA ALA A 85 -2.53 12.77 3.25
C ALA A 85 -3.94 12.16 3.26
N THR A 86 -4.95 12.95 3.59
CA THR A 86 -6.35 12.48 3.58
C THR A 86 -6.82 12.18 2.15
N ALA A 87 -6.45 13.02 1.17
CA ALA A 87 -6.76 12.80 -0.24
C ALA A 87 -6.08 11.54 -0.79
N THR A 88 -4.81 11.32 -0.43
CA THR A 88 -4.04 10.13 -0.82
C THR A 88 -4.65 8.85 -0.26
N ALA A 89 -5.03 8.85 1.02
CA ALA A 89 -5.69 7.69 1.63
C ALA A 89 -7.03 7.37 0.92
N ALA A 90 -7.82 8.40 0.60
CA ALA A 90 -9.06 8.23 -0.17
C ALA A 90 -8.79 7.67 -1.59
N ALA A 91 -7.73 8.11 -2.26
CA ALA A 91 -7.32 7.58 -3.55
C ALA A 91 -6.96 6.09 -3.47
N ILE A 92 -6.20 5.69 -2.45
CA ILE A 92 -5.82 4.29 -2.22
C ILE A 92 -7.06 3.43 -1.97
N GLU A 93 -8.02 3.87 -1.17
CA GLU A 93 -9.28 3.15 -0.94
C GLU A 93 -10.01 2.88 -2.26
N GLU A 94 -10.12 3.89 -3.13
CA GLU A 94 -10.80 3.74 -4.42
C GLU A 94 -10.06 2.80 -5.38
N LEU A 95 -8.73 2.84 -5.42
CA LEU A 95 -7.92 1.91 -6.21
C LEU A 95 -8.04 0.48 -5.68
N ALA A 96 -7.96 0.29 -4.36
CA ALA A 96 -8.01 -1.01 -3.70
C ALA A 96 -9.39 -1.70 -3.83
N TYR A 97 -10.44 -0.93 -4.03
CA TYR A 97 -11.76 -1.47 -4.31
C TYR A 97 -11.78 -2.35 -5.57
N TYR A 98 -10.99 -2.02 -6.58
CA TYR A 98 -10.88 -2.78 -7.83
C TYR A 98 -9.67 -3.70 -7.84
N SER A 99 -8.52 -3.24 -7.32
CA SER A 99 -7.28 -4.00 -7.32
C SER A 99 -6.36 -3.60 -6.17
N SER A 100 -6.20 -4.50 -5.22
CA SER A 100 -5.21 -4.36 -4.15
C SER A 100 -3.78 -4.25 -4.70
N SER A 101 -3.45 -4.96 -5.79
CA SER A 101 -2.15 -4.86 -6.45
C SER A 101 -1.85 -3.44 -6.93
N VAL A 102 -2.80 -2.79 -7.59
CA VAL A 102 -2.64 -1.41 -8.10
C VAL A 102 -2.53 -0.41 -6.96
N ALA A 103 -3.35 -0.57 -5.92
CA ALA A 103 -3.26 0.26 -4.72
C ALA A 103 -1.90 0.12 -4.02
N ALA A 104 -1.38 -1.11 -3.92
CA ALA A 104 -0.06 -1.37 -3.33
C ALA A 104 1.09 -0.81 -4.19
N VAL A 105 0.99 -0.88 -5.53
CA VAL A 105 1.96 -0.21 -6.43
C VAL A 105 1.97 1.29 -6.19
N PHE A 106 0.79 1.92 -6.12
CA PHE A 106 0.65 3.34 -5.82
C PHE A 106 1.25 3.70 -4.46
N ASP A 107 0.92 2.93 -3.42
CA ASP A 107 1.41 3.18 -2.06
C ASP A 107 2.94 3.11 -1.98
N VAL A 108 3.55 2.07 -2.52
CA VAL A 108 5.02 1.93 -2.54
C VAL A 108 5.68 3.03 -3.36
N HIS A 109 5.12 3.37 -4.53
CA HIS A 109 5.65 4.39 -5.42
C HIS A 109 5.55 5.79 -4.81
N CYS A 110 4.36 6.19 -4.38
CA CYS A 110 4.10 7.55 -3.91
C CYS A 110 4.39 7.74 -2.42
N ILE A 111 3.94 6.78 -1.56
CA ILE A 111 4.06 6.98 -0.11
C ILE A 111 5.41 6.47 0.39
N LEU A 112 5.81 5.24 0.07
CA LEU A 112 7.08 4.75 0.61
C LEU A 112 8.27 5.43 -0.07
N ALA A 113 8.41 5.30 -1.39
CA ALA A 113 9.53 5.90 -2.11
C ALA A 113 9.40 7.43 -2.19
N GLY A 114 8.23 7.94 -2.60
CA GLY A 114 8.01 9.36 -2.78
C GLY A 114 8.06 10.17 -1.49
N ASN A 115 7.39 9.72 -0.41
CA ASN A 115 7.46 10.45 0.85
C ASN A 115 8.83 10.34 1.55
N ALA A 116 9.58 9.24 1.33
CA ALA A 116 10.98 9.22 1.76
C ALA A 116 11.78 10.33 1.08
N LEU A 117 11.61 10.53 -0.24
CA LEU A 117 12.27 11.60 -0.99
C LEU A 117 11.91 13.02 -0.52
N ARG A 118 10.72 13.23 0.06
CA ARG A 118 10.36 14.52 0.67
C ARG A 118 11.25 14.91 1.85
N GLN A 119 11.97 13.97 2.42
CA GLN A 119 12.98 14.19 3.48
C GLN A 119 14.39 14.47 2.89
N GLY A 120 14.51 14.42 1.56
CA GLY A 120 15.72 14.74 0.82
C GLY A 120 15.98 16.24 0.69
N THR A 121 17.16 16.58 0.15
CA THR A 121 17.49 17.95 -0.23
C THR A 121 16.60 18.43 -1.38
N GLU A 122 16.61 19.73 -1.65
CA GLU A 122 15.85 20.30 -2.76
C GLU A 122 16.27 19.68 -4.11
N GLU A 123 17.57 19.49 -4.32
CA GLU A 123 18.15 18.86 -5.52
C GLU A 123 17.66 17.40 -5.67
N GLN A 124 17.64 16.64 -4.57
CA GLN A 124 17.14 15.27 -4.58
C GLN A 124 15.65 15.23 -4.90
N GLN A 125 14.85 16.13 -4.35
CA GLN A 125 13.44 16.24 -4.64
C GLN A 125 13.19 16.60 -6.12
N GLN A 126 13.91 17.59 -6.68
CA GLN A 126 13.78 17.95 -8.09
C GLN A 126 14.22 16.82 -9.02
N ARG A 127 15.29 16.10 -8.66
CA ARG A 127 15.83 14.99 -9.47
C ARG A 127 14.93 13.77 -9.48
N TRP A 128 14.35 13.39 -8.34
CA TRP A 128 13.66 12.11 -8.18
C TRP A 128 12.17 12.26 -7.89
N LEU A 129 11.77 13.13 -6.96
CA LEU A 129 10.37 13.24 -6.53
C LEU A 129 9.47 13.79 -7.65
N ARG A 130 9.99 14.71 -8.48
CA ARG A 130 9.30 15.16 -9.68
C ARG A 130 8.97 14.00 -10.62
N LYS A 131 9.92 13.10 -10.87
CA LYS A 131 9.73 11.93 -11.73
C LYS A 131 8.70 10.94 -11.14
N VAL A 132 8.64 10.84 -9.81
CA VAL A 132 7.60 10.06 -9.12
C VAL A 132 6.22 10.69 -9.36
N ALA A 133 6.07 11.99 -9.16
CA ALA A 133 4.80 12.69 -9.37
C ALA A 133 4.32 12.62 -10.83
N GLU A 134 5.25 12.60 -11.78
CA GLU A 134 4.97 12.43 -13.23
C GLU A 134 4.70 10.97 -13.62
N GLY A 135 5.08 9.99 -12.79
CA GLY A 135 5.04 8.57 -13.13
C GLY A 135 6.08 8.16 -14.21
N SER A 136 7.08 9.01 -14.48
CA SER A 136 8.12 8.73 -15.47
C SER A 136 9.16 7.71 -14.99
N VAL A 137 9.20 7.41 -13.69
CA VAL A 137 10.02 6.39 -13.05
C VAL A 137 9.20 5.65 -12.00
N VAL A 138 9.43 4.37 -11.81
CA VAL A 138 8.84 3.63 -10.68
C VAL A 138 9.81 3.67 -9.49
N GLY A 139 9.31 4.02 -8.32
CA GLY A 139 10.09 4.02 -7.08
C GLY A 139 9.88 2.76 -6.24
N ALA A 140 10.94 2.38 -5.51
CA ALA A 140 10.92 1.32 -4.52
C ALA A 140 11.52 1.78 -3.18
N PHE A 141 11.24 1.06 -2.10
CA PHE A 141 11.68 1.36 -0.75
C PHE A 141 12.18 0.08 -0.07
N ALA A 142 13.40 0.09 0.45
CA ALA A 142 14.09 -1.12 0.88
C ALA A 142 14.65 -1.01 2.31
N THR A 143 13.91 -1.55 3.27
CA THR A 143 14.37 -1.70 4.66
C THR A 143 14.62 -3.15 5.04
N THR A 144 13.76 -4.06 4.62
CA THR A 144 13.76 -5.48 5.01
C THR A 144 14.93 -6.26 4.44
N GLU A 145 15.51 -7.13 5.25
CA GLU A 145 16.59 -8.05 4.91
C GLU A 145 16.19 -9.49 5.27
N PRO A 146 16.93 -10.52 4.81
CA PRO A 146 16.65 -11.90 5.19
C PRO A 146 16.54 -12.13 6.70
N ASN A 147 17.34 -11.40 7.50
CA ASN A 147 17.42 -11.55 8.95
C ASN A 147 16.99 -10.29 9.72
N ALA A 148 16.51 -9.24 9.04
CA ALA A 148 16.03 -8.00 9.68
C ALA A 148 14.77 -7.48 8.96
N SER A 149 13.66 -7.48 9.66
CA SER A 149 12.36 -7.09 9.12
C SER A 149 11.60 -6.20 10.10
N SER A 150 11.00 -6.75 11.16
CA SER A 150 10.35 -5.98 12.22
C SER A 150 11.36 -5.25 13.10
N ASP A 151 12.56 -5.82 13.29
CA ASP A 151 13.68 -5.16 13.96
C ASP A 151 14.52 -4.40 12.90
N LEU A 152 14.47 -3.07 12.97
CA LEU A 152 15.27 -2.15 12.15
C LEU A 152 16.36 -1.47 12.99
N SER A 153 16.80 -2.10 14.08
CA SER A 153 17.92 -1.57 14.87
C SER A 153 19.23 -1.60 14.04
N PRO A 154 20.21 -0.73 14.35
CA PRO A 154 21.52 -0.79 13.70
C PRO A 154 22.25 -2.13 13.84
N GLN A 155 21.93 -2.90 14.89
CA GLN A 155 22.49 -4.23 15.13
C GLN A 155 21.88 -5.30 14.23
N ALA A 156 20.60 -5.15 13.87
CA ALA A 156 19.89 -6.11 13.02
C ALA A 156 20.16 -5.87 11.52
N VAL A 157 20.25 -4.60 11.09
CA VAL A 157 20.49 -4.23 9.68
C VAL A 157 21.93 -4.54 9.27
N GLN A 158 22.09 -5.41 8.28
CA GLN A 158 23.39 -5.89 7.78
C GLN A 158 23.85 -5.16 6.51
N THR A 159 22.93 -4.63 5.69
CA THR A 159 23.30 -3.76 4.56
C THR A 159 24.10 -2.58 5.09
N GLU A 160 25.29 -2.37 4.54
CA GLU A 160 26.26 -1.39 5.04
C GLU A 160 26.73 -0.46 3.92
N ALA A 161 26.83 0.82 4.25
CA ALA A 161 27.50 1.82 3.41
C ALA A 161 28.74 2.32 4.12
N ILE A 162 29.90 2.07 3.50
CA ILE A 162 31.22 2.45 4.03
C ILE A 162 31.67 3.75 3.37
N ARG A 163 32.07 4.72 4.17
CA ARG A 163 32.58 6.01 3.70
C ARG A 163 33.94 5.82 3.01
N THR A 164 34.12 6.47 1.86
CA THR A 164 35.35 6.56 1.10
C THR A 164 35.69 8.01 0.77
N GLU A 165 36.86 8.28 0.16
CA GLU A 165 37.21 9.63 -0.31
C GLU A 165 36.28 10.11 -1.43
N ALA A 166 35.72 9.21 -2.24
CA ALA A 166 34.86 9.51 -3.39
C ALA A 166 33.34 9.45 -3.06
N GLY A 167 32.96 9.22 -1.80
CA GLY A 167 31.55 9.03 -1.40
C GLY A 167 31.37 7.77 -0.56
N TRP A 168 30.61 6.80 -1.04
CA TRP A 168 30.22 5.61 -0.29
C TRP A 168 30.33 4.35 -1.14
N VAL A 169 30.55 3.21 -0.49
CA VAL A 169 30.44 1.88 -1.10
C VAL A 169 29.37 1.11 -0.35
N LEU A 170 28.28 0.78 -1.05
CA LEU A 170 27.11 0.07 -0.51
C LEU A 170 27.22 -1.42 -0.82
N ASN A 171 27.12 -2.25 0.22
CA ASN A 171 27.04 -3.70 0.15
C ASN A 171 25.88 -4.22 0.97
N GLY A 172 25.16 -5.25 0.48
CA GLY A 172 24.09 -5.86 1.24
C GLY A 172 23.06 -6.62 0.44
N HIS A 173 22.00 -7.08 1.13
CA HIS A 173 20.93 -7.86 0.56
C HIS A 173 19.59 -7.43 1.16
N LYS A 174 18.75 -6.83 0.35
CA LYS A 174 17.36 -6.48 0.70
C LYS A 174 16.40 -7.51 0.14
N ARG A 175 15.37 -7.84 0.91
CA ARG A 175 14.44 -8.92 0.60
C ARG A 175 13.00 -8.43 0.54
N TRP A 176 12.20 -9.04 -0.33
CA TRP A 176 10.78 -8.73 -0.56
C TRP A 176 10.54 -7.27 -0.89
N ILE A 177 11.37 -6.71 -1.76
CA ILE A 177 11.28 -5.29 -2.11
C ILE A 177 10.23 -5.10 -3.20
N SER A 178 9.13 -4.48 -2.81
CA SER A 178 8.01 -4.14 -3.66
C SER A 178 8.41 -3.18 -4.77
N ASN A 179 7.89 -3.38 -5.97
CA ASN A 179 8.20 -2.67 -7.20
C ASN A 179 9.65 -2.86 -7.72
N SER A 180 10.54 -3.54 -6.98
CA SER A 180 11.96 -3.62 -7.36
C SER A 180 12.23 -4.16 -8.77
N PRO A 181 11.47 -5.14 -9.32
CA PRO A 181 11.73 -5.63 -10.68
C PRO A 181 11.55 -4.58 -11.79
N VAL A 182 10.85 -3.48 -11.50
CA VAL A 182 10.54 -2.41 -12.47
C VAL A 182 10.98 -1.03 -11.99
N ALA A 183 11.60 -0.94 -10.82
CA ALA A 183 12.01 0.31 -10.23
C ALA A 183 13.21 0.92 -10.96
N GLY A 184 13.19 2.23 -11.23
CA GLY A 184 14.33 2.96 -11.71
C GLY A 184 15.23 3.47 -10.58
N PHE A 185 14.71 3.55 -9.35
CA PHE A 185 15.48 3.82 -8.14
C PHE A 185 14.88 3.12 -6.93
N VAL A 186 15.70 2.96 -5.90
CA VAL A 186 15.28 2.43 -4.61
C VAL A 186 15.86 3.26 -3.47
N VAL A 187 15.01 3.60 -2.48
CA VAL A 187 15.46 4.25 -1.24
C VAL A 187 15.83 3.16 -0.25
N VAL A 188 17.12 3.05 0.09
CA VAL A 188 17.72 1.93 0.83
C VAL A 188 18.13 2.35 2.22
N LEU A 189 17.66 1.63 3.24
CA LEU A 189 18.17 1.75 4.62
C LEU A 189 19.47 0.95 4.75
N ALA A 190 20.55 1.61 5.15
CA ALA A 190 21.86 0.98 5.34
C ALA A 190 22.51 1.43 6.65
N ARG A 191 23.35 0.59 7.20
CA ARG A 191 24.20 0.92 8.35
C ARG A 191 25.38 1.78 7.91
N THR A 192 25.61 2.88 8.62
CA THR A 192 26.77 3.75 8.51
C THR A 192 27.46 3.80 9.88
N GLY A 193 28.50 2.97 10.04
CA GLY A 193 29.13 2.77 11.35
C GLY A 193 28.16 2.19 12.38
N THR A 194 27.85 2.95 13.43
CA THR A 194 26.93 2.55 14.52
C THR A 194 25.51 3.06 14.33
N ARG A 195 25.23 3.81 13.24
CA ARG A 195 23.93 4.43 12.94
C ARG A 195 23.34 3.87 11.65
N LEU A 196 22.13 4.33 11.33
CA LEU A 196 21.47 4.02 10.07
C LEU A 196 21.27 5.31 9.26
N SER A 197 21.53 5.20 7.95
CA SER A 197 21.28 6.25 6.96
C SER A 197 20.42 5.68 5.84
N MET A 198 19.83 6.56 5.02
CA MET A 198 19.13 6.13 3.81
C MET A 198 19.85 6.67 2.59
N PHE A 199 19.84 5.89 1.52
CA PHE A 199 20.46 6.23 0.25
C PHE A 199 19.44 6.11 -0.87
N ILE A 200 19.49 7.02 -1.84
CA ILE A 200 18.74 6.94 -3.09
C ILE A 200 19.64 6.23 -4.09
N VAL A 201 19.32 5.00 -4.45
CA VAL A 201 20.16 4.17 -5.32
C VAL A 201 19.48 4.01 -6.67
N ASP A 202 20.10 4.49 -7.75
CA ASP A 202 19.68 4.20 -9.11
C ASP A 202 19.88 2.70 -9.39
N THR A 203 18.84 2.01 -9.84
CA THR A 203 18.90 0.57 -10.08
C THR A 203 19.77 0.17 -11.27
N ALA A 204 20.13 1.13 -12.12
CA ALA A 204 21.03 0.91 -13.24
C ALA A 204 22.53 0.96 -12.85
N LEU A 205 22.86 1.33 -11.60
CA LEU A 205 24.26 1.39 -11.16
C LEU A 205 24.93 0.00 -11.18
N PRO A 206 26.20 -0.07 -11.57
CA PRO A 206 26.99 -1.29 -11.45
C PRO A 206 26.96 -1.84 -10.03
N GLY A 207 26.81 -3.16 -9.90
CA GLY A 207 26.72 -3.83 -8.61
C GLY A 207 25.30 -3.94 -8.05
N VAL A 208 24.29 -3.27 -8.61
CA VAL A 208 22.89 -3.46 -8.25
C VAL A 208 22.33 -4.65 -9.03
N GLN A 209 21.84 -5.65 -8.33
CA GLN A 209 21.24 -6.84 -8.92
C GLN A 209 19.84 -7.08 -8.35
N VAL A 210 18.82 -6.94 -9.19
CA VAL A 210 17.42 -7.26 -8.85
C VAL A 210 17.15 -8.72 -9.22
N GLY A 211 16.60 -9.48 -8.28
CA GLY A 211 16.24 -10.87 -8.47
C GLY A 211 14.98 -11.06 -9.32
N LEU A 212 14.64 -12.32 -9.60
CA LEU A 212 13.38 -12.67 -10.21
C LEU A 212 12.23 -12.36 -9.26
N ALA A 213 11.09 -11.95 -9.82
CA ALA A 213 9.89 -11.70 -9.03
C ALA A 213 9.45 -12.97 -8.27
N ASP A 214 9.10 -12.79 -6.99
CA ASP A 214 8.53 -13.84 -6.17
C ASP A 214 7.11 -14.16 -6.64
N ARG A 215 6.76 -15.45 -6.69
CA ARG A 215 5.38 -15.90 -6.89
C ARG A 215 4.65 -15.88 -5.57
N LYS A 216 3.61 -15.08 -5.47
CA LYS A 216 2.89 -14.81 -4.22
C LYS A 216 1.49 -15.42 -4.20
N MET A 217 0.92 -15.53 -3.02
CA MET A 217 -0.47 -15.92 -2.81
C MET A 217 -1.44 -14.92 -3.48
N GLY A 218 -1.20 -13.62 -3.29
CA GLY A 218 -2.01 -12.51 -3.78
C GLY A 218 -1.15 -11.30 -4.13
N ASN A 219 -1.77 -10.16 -4.43
CA ASN A 219 -1.12 -8.93 -4.90
C ASN A 219 -0.17 -9.20 -6.09
N ARG A 220 -0.60 -10.02 -7.03
CA ARG A 220 0.25 -10.54 -8.08
C ARG A 220 0.73 -9.48 -9.07
N GLY A 221 -0.09 -8.45 -9.31
CA GLY A 221 0.30 -7.32 -10.16
C GLY A 221 1.30 -6.35 -9.52
N GLN A 222 1.53 -6.45 -8.20
CA GLN A 222 2.57 -5.73 -7.49
C GLN A 222 3.79 -6.63 -7.39
N LEU A 223 4.79 -6.44 -8.24
CA LEU A 223 5.99 -7.28 -8.26
C LEU A 223 6.87 -7.06 -7.04
N THR A 224 7.47 -8.14 -6.55
CA THR A 224 8.32 -8.15 -5.37
C THR A 224 9.53 -9.03 -5.64
N ALA A 225 10.74 -8.55 -5.35
CA ALA A 225 11.97 -9.34 -5.50
C ALA A 225 13.02 -8.91 -4.48
N ASP A 226 14.06 -9.72 -4.37
CA ASP A 226 15.29 -9.38 -3.64
C ASP A 226 16.13 -8.40 -4.44
N ILE A 227 16.91 -7.56 -3.74
CA ILE A 227 17.95 -6.72 -4.34
C ILE A 227 19.27 -7.00 -3.61
N ARG A 228 20.31 -7.24 -4.39
CA ARG A 228 21.70 -7.36 -3.90
C ARG A 228 22.51 -6.16 -4.35
N PHE A 229 23.32 -5.67 -3.44
CA PHE A 229 24.28 -4.59 -3.67
C PHE A 229 25.68 -5.17 -3.46
N THR A 230 26.52 -5.08 -4.47
CA THR A 230 27.91 -5.56 -4.44
C THR A 230 28.80 -4.44 -4.94
N ASP A 231 29.54 -3.83 -4.02
CA ASP A 231 30.44 -2.70 -4.27
C ASP A 231 29.78 -1.57 -5.09
N VAL A 232 28.57 -1.20 -4.71
CA VAL A 232 27.85 -0.10 -5.39
C VAL A 232 28.42 1.23 -4.92
N HIS A 233 29.02 1.97 -5.86
CA HIS A 233 29.58 3.29 -5.59
C HIS A 233 28.49 4.36 -5.62
N LEU A 234 28.38 5.10 -4.53
CA LEU A 234 27.43 6.20 -4.34
C LEU A 234 28.18 7.48 -4.01
N THR A 235 27.63 8.60 -4.38
CA THR A 235 28.14 9.94 -4.06
C THR A 235 27.47 10.49 -2.78
N ASP A 236 27.90 11.65 -2.31
CA ASP A 236 27.24 12.32 -1.19
C ASP A 236 25.84 12.80 -1.56
N ASP A 237 25.58 13.08 -2.84
CA ASP A 237 24.27 13.46 -3.35
C ASP A 237 23.24 12.30 -3.28
N ASP A 238 23.72 11.07 -3.13
CA ASP A 238 22.85 9.90 -2.99
C ASP A 238 22.47 9.63 -1.52
N LEU A 239 23.12 10.29 -0.54
CA LEU A 239 22.74 10.24 0.87
C LEU A 239 21.49 11.07 1.10
N LEU A 240 20.37 10.44 1.43
CA LEU A 240 19.08 11.09 1.60
C LEU A 240 19.14 12.17 2.70
N GLY A 241 18.83 13.41 2.32
CA GLY A 241 18.86 14.57 3.21
C GLY A 241 20.26 15.07 3.54
N GLY A 242 21.33 14.53 2.91
CA GLY A 242 22.71 15.01 3.01
C GLY A 242 23.37 14.79 4.37
N ALA A 243 22.74 14.11 5.32
CA ALA A 243 23.28 13.92 6.67
C ALA A 243 23.16 12.45 7.14
N GLU A 244 24.27 11.93 7.69
CA GLU A 244 24.33 10.57 8.23
C GLU A 244 23.51 10.39 9.52
N GLY A 245 23.07 9.16 9.77
CA GLY A 245 22.49 8.75 11.05
C GLY A 245 21.02 9.10 11.24
N HIS A 246 20.36 9.62 10.21
CA HIS A 246 18.94 9.95 10.25
C HIS A 246 18.03 8.86 9.65
N GLY A 247 18.62 7.78 9.11
CA GLY A 247 17.90 6.75 8.33
C GLY A 247 16.78 6.07 9.08
N LEU A 248 16.95 5.72 10.36
CA LEU A 248 15.89 5.10 11.14
C LEU A 248 14.69 6.04 11.33
N ARG A 249 14.93 7.32 11.63
CA ARG A 249 13.86 8.30 11.77
C ARG A 249 13.12 8.48 10.44
N HIS A 250 13.85 8.59 9.32
CA HIS A 250 13.26 8.72 7.98
C HIS A 250 12.42 7.49 7.63
N ALA A 251 12.95 6.29 7.86
CA ALA A 251 12.23 5.03 7.62
C ALA A 251 10.95 4.93 8.44
N LEU A 252 11.01 5.19 9.76
CA LEU A 252 9.85 5.08 10.64
C LEU A 252 8.76 6.13 10.31
N SER A 253 9.14 7.36 9.99
CA SER A 253 8.20 8.41 9.55
C SER A 253 7.51 8.00 8.24
N THR A 254 8.26 7.49 7.26
CA THR A 254 7.73 6.99 5.99
C THR A 254 6.77 5.83 6.21
N LEU A 255 7.16 4.82 7.01
CA LEU A 255 6.31 3.68 7.34
C LEU A 255 5.05 4.07 8.12
N THR A 256 5.09 5.16 8.91
CA THR A 256 3.88 5.64 9.61
C THR A 256 2.84 6.16 8.61
N TYR A 257 3.27 6.85 7.56
CA TYR A 257 2.36 7.25 6.48
C TYR A 257 1.88 6.03 5.67
N GLY A 258 2.76 5.12 5.31
CA GLY A 258 2.40 3.87 4.61
C GLY A 258 1.33 3.06 5.35
N ARG A 259 1.41 2.96 6.68
CA ARG A 259 0.36 2.31 7.51
C ARG A 259 -1.04 2.90 7.30
N ILE A 260 -1.13 4.21 7.08
CA ILE A 260 -2.41 4.88 6.76
C ILE A 260 -2.88 4.47 5.37
N GLY A 261 -1.99 4.42 4.38
CA GLY A 261 -2.27 3.92 3.03
C GLY A 261 -2.76 2.47 3.05
N ILE A 262 -2.07 1.60 3.78
CA ILE A 262 -2.47 0.19 3.92
C ILE A 262 -3.81 0.03 4.66
N ALA A 263 -4.12 0.89 5.63
CA ALA A 263 -5.44 0.90 6.27
C ALA A 263 -6.54 1.26 5.26
N ALA A 264 -6.31 2.28 4.43
CA ALA A 264 -7.24 2.66 3.38
C ALA A 264 -7.42 1.55 2.33
N ALA A 265 -6.34 0.87 1.92
CA ALA A 265 -6.42 -0.30 1.04
C ALA A 265 -7.24 -1.43 1.66
N GLY A 266 -7.05 -1.70 2.96
CA GLY A 266 -7.84 -2.67 3.71
C GLY A 266 -9.35 -2.34 3.69
N VAL A 267 -9.70 -1.07 3.85
CA VAL A 267 -11.11 -0.60 3.76
C VAL A 267 -11.64 -0.78 2.34
N GLY A 268 -10.87 -0.43 1.31
CA GLY A 268 -11.27 -0.61 -0.10
C GLY A 268 -11.57 -2.08 -0.43
N MET A 269 -10.70 -3.01 -0.02
CA MET A 269 -10.92 -4.45 -0.19
C MET A 269 -12.13 -4.95 0.60
N ALA A 270 -12.30 -4.52 1.85
CA ALA A 270 -13.45 -4.89 2.67
C ALA A 270 -14.77 -4.40 2.04
N GLN A 271 -14.78 -3.16 1.55
CA GLN A 271 -15.94 -2.58 0.87
C GLN A 271 -16.29 -3.35 -0.41
N ALA A 272 -15.28 -3.72 -1.22
CA ALA A 272 -15.51 -4.52 -2.43
C ALA A 272 -16.12 -5.89 -2.10
N ALA A 273 -15.54 -6.61 -1.14
CA ALA A 273 -16.05 -7.90 -0.69
C ALA A 273 -17.49 -7.77 -0.15
N PHE A 274 -17.77 -6.71 0.61
CA PHE A 274 -19.09 -6.40 1.15
C PHE A 274 -20.12 -6.17 0.04
N ASP A 275 -19.82 -5.29 -0.92
CA ASP A 275 -20.73 -4.92 -2.00
C ASP A 275 -21.06 -6.13 -2.90
N HIS A 276 -20.05 -6.94 -3.25
CA HIS A 276 -20.25 -8.20 -3.97
C HIS A 276 -21.15 -9.16 -3.18
N THR A 277 -20.95 -9.26 -1.87
CA THR A 277 -21.75 -10.14 -0.99
C THR A 277 -23.21 -9.68 -0.94
N VAL A 278 -23.47 -8.40 -0.75
CA VAL A 278 -24.82 -7.83 -0.73
C VAL A 278 -25.53 -8.09 -2.05
N ALA A 279 -24.87 -7.83 -3.19
CA ALA A 279 -25.44 -8.06 -4.51
C ALA A 279 -25.78 -9.55 -4.74
N HIS A 280 -24.85 -10.45 -4.40
CA HIS A 280 -25.06 -11.89 -4.54
C HIS A 280 -26.22 -12.40 -3.68
N LEU A 281 -26.22 -12.12 -2.40
CA LEU A 281 -27.22 -12.61 -1.46
C LEU A 281 -28.63 -12.05 -1.77
N SER A 282 -28.71 -10.86 -2.36
CA SER A 282 -29.97 -10.23 -2.77
C SER A 282 -30.60 -10.90 -3.99
N THR A 283 -29.79 -11.49 -4.88
CA THR A 283 -30.24 -12.10 -6.14
C THR A 283 -30.28 -13.63 -6.09
N ARG A 284 -29.41 -14.25 -5.29
CA ARG A 284 -29.35 -15.70 -5.13
C ARG A 284 -30.55 -16.19 -4.30
N HIS A 285 -31.28 -17.18 -4.83
CA HIS A 285 -32.41 -17.81 -4.15
C HIS A 285 -32.02 -19.21 -3.61
N ALA A 286 -32.49 -19.50 -2.40
CA ALA A 286 -32.46 -20.83 -1.79
C ALA A 286 -33.74 -21.00 -0.94
N PHE A 287 -34.30 -22.19 -0.91
CA PHE A 287 -35.55 -22.48 -0.20
C PHE A 287 -36.71 -21.51 -0.54
N GLY A 288 -36.81 -21.14 -1.83
CA GLY A 288 -37.89 -20.31 -2.36
C GLY A 288 -37.80 -18.81 -2.10
N LYS A 289 -36.71 -18.30 -1.50
CA LYS A 289 -36.52 -16.87 -1.18
C LYS A 289 -35.08 -16.41 -1.38
N PRO A 290 -34.82 -15.08 -1.52
CA PRO A 290 -33.46 -14.58 -1.55
C PRO A 290 -32.68 -14.99 -0.31
N VAL A 291 -31.39 -15.37 -0.46
CA VAL A 291 -30.53 -15.77 0.67
C VAL A 291 -30.38 -14.63 1.68
N ALA A 292 -30.44 -13.38 1.24
CA ALA A 292 -30.46 -12.18 2.08
C ALA A 292 -31.62 -12.14 3.09
N SER A 293 -32.69 -12.92 2.90
CA SER A 293 -33.80 -13.04 3.86
C SER A 293 -33.44 -13.82 5.13
N ASN A 294 -32.29 -14.49 5.18
CA ASN A 294 -31.82 -15.17 6.38
C ASN A 294 -31.21 -14.18 7.36
N GLN A 295 -31.69 -14.20 8.60
CA GLN A 295 -31.29 -13.27 9.67
C GLN A 295 -29.78 -13.31 9.96
N HIS A 296 -29.13 -14.49 9.82
CA HIS A 296 -27.69 -14.63 9.96
C HIS A 296 -26.92 -13.63 9.06
N TRP A 297 -27.25 -13.61 7.77
CA TRP A 297 -26.59 -12.72 6.82
C TRP A 297 -26.93 -11.24 7.05
N GLN A 298 -28.16 -10.95 7.46
CA GLN A 298 -28.57 -9.58 7.76
C GLN A 298 -27.78 -8.99 8.92
N PHE A 299 -27.62 -9.75 10.00
CA PHE A 299 -26.90 -9.30 11.19
C PHE A 299 -25.39 -9.23 10.93
N LEU A 300 -24.80 -10.26 10.30
CA LEU A 300 -23.39 -10.25 9.94
C LEU A 300 -23.04 -9.04 9.05
N LEU A 301 -23.83 -8.76 8.02
CA LEU A 301 -23.57 -7.61 7.15
C LEU A 301 -23.80 -6.27 7.84
N ALA A 302 -24.74 -6.16 8.78
CA ALA A 302 -24.89 -4.96 9.60
C ALA A 302 -23.66 -4.71 10.49
N GLU A 303 -23.09 -5.76 11.10
CA GLU A 303 -21.83 -5.69 11.85
C GLU A 303 -20.68 -5.27 10.96
N ARG A 304 -20.50 -5.91 9.77
CA ARG A 304 -19.43 -5.58 8.82
C ARG A 304 -19.54 -4.16 8.28
N ALA A 305 -20.75 -3.67 8.00
CA ALA A 305 -20.95 -2.28 7.59
C ALA A 305 -20.48 -1.30 8.67
N THR A 306 -20.80 -1.57 9.94
CA THR A 306 -20.35 -0.77 11.08
C THR A 306 -18.82 -0.81 11.24
N GLU A 307 -18.22 -1.98 11.08
CA GLU A 307 -16.76 -2.15 11.18
C GLU A 307 -16.01 -1.43 10.03
N ILE A 308 -16.54 -1.46 8.80
CA ILE A 308 -16.00 -0.74 7.65
C ILE A 308 -15.98 0.77 7.92
N GLU A 309 -17.09 1.31 8.46
CA GLU A 309 -17.16 2.72 8.81
C GLU A 309 -16.20 3.10 9.94
N ASN A 310 -16.07 2.25 10.96
CA ASN A 310 -15.07 2.45 12.02
C ASN A 310 -13.65 2.46 11.45
N ALA A 311 -13.31 1.54 10.56
CA ALA A 311 -12.00 1.46 9.92
C ALA A 311 -11.70 2.71 9.07
N ARG A 312 -12.70 3.18 8.30
CA ARG A 312 -12.60 4.40 7.49
C ARG A 312 -12.38 5.64 8.38
N THR A 313 -13.10 5.75 9.48
CA THR A 313 -12.93 6.84 10.46
C THR A 313 -11.53 6.81 11.07
N LEU A 314 -10.98 5.64 11.40
CA LEU A 314 -9.64 5.52 11.98
C LEU A 314 -8.55 6.01 11.02
N TYR A 315 -8.55 5.57 9.76
CA TYR A 315 -7.52 6.04 8.83
C TYR A 315 -7.68 7.53 8.48
N THR A 316 -8.93 7.99 8.34
CA THR A 316 -9.20 9.42 8.08
C THR A 316 -8.67 10.30 9.24
N LYS A 317 -8.89 9.90 10.49
CA LYS A 317 -8.33 10.58 11.66
C LYS A 317 -6.81 10.62 11.63
N ALA A 318 -6.15 9.50 11.32
CA ALA A 318 -4.70 9.42 11.24
C ALA A 318 -4.15 10.32 10.10
N ALA A 319 -4.79 10.32 8.94
CA ALA A 319 -4.42 11.15 7.80
C ALA A 319 -4.62 12.65 8.09
N LEU A 320 -5.74 13.05 8.70
CA LEU A 320 -5.99 14.43 9.13
C LEU A 320 -4.94 14.94 10.13
N ARG A 321 -4.39 14.06 10.98
CA ARG A 321 -3.29 14.44 11.88
C ARG A 321 -1.99 14.71 11.13
N LEU A 322 -1.70 13.97 10.04
CA LEU A 322 -0.59 14.30 9.15
C LEU A 322 -0.82 15.66 8.48
N ASP A 323 -2.00 15.88 7.92
CA ASP A 323 -2.36 17.17 7.26
C ASP A 323 -2.32 18.34 8.23
N ALA A 324 -2.60 18.12 9.52
CA ALA A 324 -2.47 19.12 10.58
C ALA A 324 -1.02 19.33 11.07
N GLY A 325 -0.03 18.74 10.40
CA GLY A 325 1.39 18.94 10.70
C GLY A 325 1.97 18.03 11.78
N ASN A 326 1.26 16.99 12.23
CA ASN A 326 1.86 15.94 13.07
C ASN A 326 2.68 14.99 12.19
N PRO A 327 4.02 15.00 12.25
CA PRO A 327 4.84 14.24 11.30
C PRO A 327 4.79 12.72 11.50
N SER A 328 4.28 12.25 12.63
CA SER A 328 4.24 10.82 12.94
C SER A 328 3.10 10.48 13.91
N PRO A 329 1.85 10.39 13.43
CA PRO A 329 0.70 9.98 14.26
C PRO A 329 0.73 8.44 14.46
N GLU A 330 1.80 7.94 15.10
CA GLU A 330 2.05 6.48 15.25
C GLU A 330 0.89 5.69 15.86
N PRO A 331 0.26 6.12 16.98
CA PRO A 331 -0.81 5.33 17.58
C PRO A 331 -2.04 5.23 16.68
N GLU A 332 -2.42 6.35 16.06
CA GLU A 332 -3.59 6.41 15.19
C GLU A 332 -3.35 5.60 13.90
N ALA A 333 -2.15 5.71 13.30
CA ALA A 333 -1.78 4.93 12.12
C ALA A 333 -1.73 3.42 12.43
N ALA A 334 -1.19 3.04 13.60
CA ALA A 334 -1.13 1.64 14.04
C ALA A 334 -2.54 1.07 14.29
N MET A 335 -3.44 1.82 14.96
CA MET A 335 -4.82 1.42 15.17
C MET A 335 -5.56 1.25 13.84
N ALA A 336 -5.43 2.20 12.93
CA ALA A 336 -6.05 2.16 11.61
C ALA A 336 -5.59 0.95 10.81
N LYS A 337 -4.28 0.73 10.70
CA LYS A 337 -3.68 -0.37 9.95
C LYS A 337 -4.11 -1.73 10.49
N TYR A 338 -3.93 -1.95 11.79
CA TYR A 338 -4.29 -3.21 12.43
C TYR A 338 -5.78 -3.55 12.26
N TYR A 339 -6.65 -2.57 12.52
CA TYR A 339 -8.09 -2.79 12.47
C TYR A 339 -8.58 -3.04 11.03
N ALA A 340 -8.21 -2.19 10.08
CA ALA A 340 -8.66 -2.27 8.70
C ALA A 340 -8.17 -3.53 7.98
N THR A 341 -6.90 -3.93 8.19
CA THR A 341 -6.35 -5.11 7.52
C THR A 341 -6.90 -6.42 8.07
N LYS A 342 -7.17 -6.49 9.38
CA LYS A 342 -7.89 -7.63 9.96
C LYS A 342 -9.31 -7.71 9.39
N LEU A 343 -10.02 -6.58 9.35
CA LEU A 343 -11.37 -6.51 8.79
C LEU A 343 -11.42 -6.94 7.34
N SER A 344 -10.44 -6.55 6.51
CA SER A 344 -10.42 -6.93 5.10
C SER A 344 -10.34 -8.45 4.92
N VAL A 345 -9.55 -9.14 5.73
CA VAL A 345 -9.46 -10.62 5.73
C VAL A 345 -10.77 -11.25 6.22
N ASP A 346 -11.34 -10.74 7.30
CA ASP A 346 -12.60 -11.25 7.86
C ASP A 346 -13.76 -11.08 6.87
N MET A 347 -13.89 -9.89 6.25
CA MET A 347 -14.96 -9.63 5.27
C MET A 347 -14.78 -10.45 3.99
N ALA A 348 -13.54 -10.60 3.50
CA ALA A 348 -13.26 -11.44 2.33
C ALA A 348 -13.55 -12.92 2.59
N ARG A 349 -13.23 -13.44 3.79
CA ARG A 349 -13.61 -14.79 4.22
C ARG A 349 -15.13 -14.98 4.23
N ASP A 350 -15.86 -14.01 4.79
CA ASP A 350 -17.32 -14.05 4.85
C ASP A 350 -17.94 -13.96 3.45
N ALA A 351 -17.33 -13.20 2.54
CA ALA A 351 -17.71 -13.15 1.13
C ALA A 351 -17.56 -14.50 0.43
N VAL A 352 -16.40 -15.15 0.57
CA VAL A 352 -16.18 -16.51 0.02
C VAL A 352 -17.24 -17.48 0.56
N GLN A 353 -17.55 -17.43 1.86
CA GLN A 353 -18.58 -18.27 2.48
C GLN A 353 -19.97 -17.97 1.92
N ALA A 354 -20.32 -16.70 1.71
CA ALA A 354 -21.61 -16.30 1.17
C ALA A 354 -21.84 -16.76 -0.26
N PHE A 355 -20.79 -16.77 -1.06
CA PHE A 355 -20.81 -17.24 -2.45
C PHE A 355 -20.75 -18.78 -2.56
N GLY A 356 -20.34 -19.50 -1.50
CA GLY A 356 -20.18 -20.95 -1.52
C GLY A 356 -19.16 -21.41 -2.55
N GLY A 357 -19.45 -22.46 -3.33
CA GLY A 357 -18.53 -22.98 -4.35
C GLY A 357 -18.10 -21.95 -5.39
N LEU A 358 -18.97 -21.02 -5.76
CA LEU A 358 -18.64 -19.91 -6.67
C LEU A 358 -17.60 -18.95 -6.06
N GLY A 359 -17.64 -18.71 -4.75
CA GLY A 359 -16.67 -17.88 -4.05
C GLY A 359 -15.30 -18.53 -3.89
N PHE A 360 -15.23 -19.84 -3.99
CA PHE A 360 -13.98 -20.61 -3.87
C PHE A 360 -13.28 -20.83 -5.22
N ALA A 361 -14.04 -20.77 -6.33
CA ALA A 361 -13.50 -20.96 -7.67
C ALA A 361 -12.75 -19.72 -8.14
N ARG A 362 -11.52 -19.89 -8.63
CA ARG A 362 -10.77 -18.85 -9.31
C ARG A 362 -11.35 -18.58 -10.71
N GLU A 363 -11.76 -19.64 -11.39
CA GLU A 363 -12.31 -19.61 -12.73
C GLU A 363 -13.29 -20.78 -12.88
N LEU A 364 -14.41 -20.54 -13.55
CA LEU A 364 -15.40 -21.59 -13.85
C LEU A 364 -15.02 -22.35 -15.11
N GLY A 365 -14.91 -23.66 -15.03
CA GLY A 365 -14.56 -24.50 -16.17
C GLY A 365 -15.62 -24.53 -17.29
N ALA A 366 -16.87 -24.13 -16.98
CA ALA A 366 -17.97 -24.13 -17.95
C ALA A 366 -17.85 -23.03 -19.00
N ASP A 367 -17.39 -21.83 -18.63
CA ASP A 367 -17.39 -20.65 -19.50
C ASP A 367 -16.19 -19.73 -19.30
N GLY A 368 -15.22 -20.09 -18.45
CA GLY A 368 -14.05 -19.28 -18.15
C GLY A 368 -14.36 -18.03 -17.29
N SER A 369 -15.56 -17.92 -16.73
CA SER A 369 -15.90 -16.78 -15.85
C SER A 369 -15.01 -16.76 -14.62
N PRO A 370 -14.45 -15.59 -14.23
CA PRO A 370 -13.63 -15.48 -13.02
C PRO A 370 -14.48 -15.63 -11.76
N GLY A 371 -13.88 -16.16 -10.71
CA GLY A 371 -14.46 -16.16 -9.36
C GLY A 371 -14.60 -14.71 -8.85
N PRO A 372 -15.74 -14.34 -8.27
CA PRO A 372 -16.04 -12.93 -7.98
C PRO A 372 -15.29 -12.38 -6.77
N VAL A 373 -14.86 -13.21 -5.82
CA VAL A 373 -14.35 -12.75 -4.51
C VAL A 373 -13.09 -13.49 -4.02
N GLU A 374 -12.68 -14.60 -4.67
CA GLU A 374 -11.54 -15.39 -4.20
C GLU A 374 -10.22 -14.58 -4.22
N ALA A 375 -10.05 -13.74 -5.23
CA ALA A 375 -8.87 -12.88 -5.36
C ALA A 375 -8.77 -11.88 -4.19
N ILE A 376 -9.89 -11.30 -3.76
CA ILE A 376 -9.94 -10.37 -2.62
C ILE A 376 -9.43 -11.09 -1.36
N TYR A 377 -9.81 -12.36 -1.16
CA TYR A 377 -9.35 -13.14 0.00
C TYR A 377 -7.85 -13.40 -0.03
N ARG A 378 -7.29 -13.76 -1.19
CA ARG A 378 -5.83 -13.95 -1.35
C ARG A 378 -5.07 -12.65 -1.14
N ASP A 379 -5.57 -11.56 -1.71
CA ASP A 379 -4.92 -10.26 -1.68
C ASP A 379 -4.98 -9.62 -0.29
N SER A 380 -6.07 -9.79 0.47
CA SER A 380 -6.26 -9.17 1.77
C SER A 380 -5.22 -9.61 2.82
N LYS A 381 -4.72 -10.85 2.71
CA LYS A 381 -3.83 -11.42 3.74
C LYS A 381 -2.51 -10.67 3.91
N ILE A 382 -1.95 -10.11 2.83
CA ILE A 382 -0.68 -9.39 2.93
C ILE A 382 -0.81 -8.13 3.79
N GLY A 383 -2.01 -7.54 3.88
CA GLY A 383 -2.28 -6.37 4.71
C GLY A 383 -1.92 -6.57 6.18
N GLU A 384 -2.04 -7.77 6.71
CA GLU A 384 -1.67 -8.08 8.09
C GLU A 384 -0.15 -8.19 8.30
N ILE A 385 0.64 -8.29 7.22
CA ILE A 385 2.06 -8.65 7.25
C ILE A 385 2.97 -7.46 6.93
N TYR A 386 2.79 -6.84 5.75
CA TYR A 386 3.69 -5.79 5.27
C TYR A 386 3.51 -4.47 6.04
N GLU A 387 4.49 -3.56 5.89
CA GLU A 387 4.56 -2.25 6.56
C GLU A 387 4.47 -2.31 8.11
N GLY A 388 5.04 -3.38 8.64
CA GLY A 388 4.96 -3.75 10.05
C GLY A 388 3.74 -4.61 10.34
N THR A 389 4.00 -5.85 10.77
CA THR A 389 2.95 -6.83 11.05
C THR A 389 1.90 -6.29 12.04
N ASN A 390 0.71 -6.90 12.06
CA ASN A 390 -0.32 -6.50 13.01
C ASN A 390 0.12 -6.67 14.48
N GLU A 391 1.08 -7.55 14.76
CA GLU A 391 1.73 -7.70 16.06
C GLU A 391 2.56 -6.46 16.40
N ILE A 392 3.33 -5.92 15.44
CA ILE A 392 4.08 -4.67 15.61
C ILE A 392 3.12 -3.50 15.83
N GLN A 393 1.99 -3.43 15.12
CA GLN A 393 0.99 -2.38 15.38
C GLN A 393 0.43 -2.46 16.81
N LYS A 394 0.12 -3.66 17.29
CA LYS A 394 -0.32 -3.88 18.67
C LYS A 394 0.76 -3.50 19.68
N TRP A 395 2.02 -3.82 19.38
CA TRP A 395 3.14 -3.40 20.21
C TRP A 395 3.29 -1.88 20.29
N VAL A 396 3.16 -1.16 19.16
CA VAL A 396 3.15 0.32 19.12
C VAL A 396 2.02 0.88 19.98
N ILE A 397 0.82 0.33 19.88
CA ILE A 397 -0.34 0.74 20.70
C ILE A 397 -0.09 0.47 22.18
N ALA A 398 0.37 -0.74 22.53
CA ALA A 398 0.67 -1.12 23.90
C ALA A 398 1.73 -0.22 24.53
N ARG A 399 2.74 0.17 23.75
CA ARG A 399 3.80 1.09 24.17
C ARG A 399 3.29 2.49 24.52
N GLN A 400 2.23 2.95 23.84
CA GLN A 400 1.56 4.20 24.21
C GLN A 400 0.71 4.07 25.47
N ILE A 401 0.12 2.90 25.69
CA ILE A 401 -0.70 2.63 26.90
C ILE A 401 0.18 2.52 28.16
N PHE A 402 1.25 1.74 28.09
CA PHE A 402 2.06 1.36 29.26
C PHE A 402 3.37 2.13 29.38
N GLY A 403 3.80 2.84 28.31
CA GLY A 403 5.08 3.53 28.24
C GLY A 403 6.26 2.63 27.88
N ARG A 404 7.33 3.26 27.40
CA ARG A 404 8.55 2.57 26.92
C ARG A 404 9.29 1.77 28.03
N ALA A 405 9.16 2.18 29.27
CA ALA A 405 9.80 1.49 30.38
C ALA A 405 9.25 0.08 30.62
N ILE A 406 8.01 -0.19 30.19
CA ILE A 406 7.34 -1.48 30.37
C ILE A 406 7.34 -2.29 29.06
N VAL A 407 7.09 -1.62 27.93
CA VAL A 407 6.91 -2.33 26.65
C VAL A 407 8.18 -2.33 25.79
N GLY A 408 9.23 -1.68 26.17
CA GLY A 408 10.54 -1.73 25.49
C GLY A 408 10.73 -0.66 24.42
#